data_97638a939cd25aa9680eb84a55368ccc
#
_entry.id   97638a939cd25aa9680eb84a55368ccc
#
_cell.length_a   1.000
_cell.length_b   1.000
_cell.length_c   1.000
_cell.angle_alpha   90.00
_cell.angle_beta   90.00
_cell.angle_gamma   90.00
#
_symmetry.space_group_name_H-M   'P 1'
#
loop_
_entity.id
_entity.type
_entity.pdbx_description
1 polymer ?
#
loop_
_entity_poly.entity_id
_entity_poly.type
_entity_poly.pdbx_seq_one_letter_code
_entity_poly.pdbx_strand_id
1 'polypeptide(L)'
;MAIDINKILDEARALGCSDLHFTVGIPPIVRQGGNLRKLSSYPDMTEIEILKICEDMCTDKQRQSIKDHIDTDFTYVSSRGFRHRVNVYRQRGNTAIALRLLRNDIPTLTDLDLPPILAEFSMRPRGLVLVTGPTGSGKSTTLAAMIDHVNIHKSAHIITIEDPIEYMHAHKRCMVNQREIGSDSTDYAQALRAALREDPDVILVGEMRDFETIEAAVTAAETGHLVMSTLHTTSAPSTIDRIIDVFPAHQQHQIRTQLASVLVGICTQTLCRTFDGTSRVACCEILNATDSIKAMIRDDKVHLIGSAMQTGKATGMQTMDQELAKLVRSRTISMDVALEKCVNPQDLKRFIAGGA
;
A
#
# COMPACT_ATOMS: atom_id res chain seq x y z
N MET A 1 -26.65 -29.00 6.01
CA MET A 1 -25.49 -29.30 5.13
C MET A 1 -24.25 -28.70 5.79
N ALA A 2 -23.12 -29.40 5.74
CA ALA A 2 -21.89 -28.81 6.24
C ALA A 2 -21.53 -27.60 5.37
N ILE A 3 -21.34 -26.43 5.99
CA ILE A 3 -20.96 -25.20 5.30
C ILE A 3 -19.48 -25.34 4.94
N ASP A 4 -19.17 -25.22 3.65
CA ASP A 4 -17.81 -25.26 3.13
C ASP A 4 -17.37 -23.82 2.82
N ILE A 5 -16.45 -23.30 3.62
CA ILE A 5 -15.93 -21.94 3.47
C ILE A 5 -15.32 -21.69 2.08
N ASN A 6 -14.63 -22.67 1.49
CA ASN A 6 -14.02 -22.51 0.18
C ASN A 6 -15.05 -22.30 -0.93
N LYS A 7 -16.21 -22.96 -0.85
CA LYS A 7 -17.31 -22.74 -1.81
C LYS A 7 -17.88 -21.33 -1.71
N ILE A 8 -18.07 -20.83 -0.49
CA ILE A 8 -18.58 -19.46 -0.27
C ILE A 8 -17.58 -18.43 -0.80
N LEU A 9 -16.29 -18.63 -0.54
CA LEU A 9 -15.22 -17.77 -1.05
C LEU A 9 -15.15 -17.75 -2.57
N ASP A 10 -15.29 -18.92 -3.21
CA ASP A 10 -15.32 -19.02 -4.68
C ASP A 10 -16.54 -18.30 -5.26
N GLU A 11 -17.72 -18.44 -4.67
CA GLU A 11 -18.93 -17.71 -5.08
C GLU A 11 -18.77 -16.21 -4.90
N ALA A 12 -18.27 -15.75 -3.76
CA ALA A 12 -18.01 -14.33 -3.50
C ALA A 12 -17.01 -13.74 -4.51
N ARG A 13 -15.96 -14.48 -4.88
CA ARG A 13 -15.01 -14.06 -5.93
C ARG A 13 -15.66 -14.00 -7.30
N ALA A 14 -16.44 -15.01 -7.69
CA ALA A 14 -17.15 -15.02 -8.98
C ALA A 14 -18.10 -13.82 -9.12
N LEU A 15 -18.68 -13.36 -8.00
CA LEU A 15 -19.53 -12.16 -7.94
C LEU A 15 -18.73 -10.85 -7.90
N GLY A 16 -17.40 -10.88 -7.85
CA GLY A 16 -16.55 -9.67 -7.77
C GLY A 16 -16.65 -8.95 -6.42
N CYS A 17 -16.89 -9.69 -5.34
CA CYS A 17 -17.00 -9.13 -3.99
C CYS A 17 -15.62 -8.78 -3.41
N SER A 18 -15.55 -7.74 -2.59
CA SER A 18 -14.33 -7.32 -1.88
C SER A 18 -14.22 -7.92 -0.49
N ASP A 19 -15.35 -8.10 0.21
CA ASP A 19 -15.38 -8.58 1.59
C ASP A 19 -16.53 -9.59 1.77
N LEU A 20 -16.37 -10.49 2.76
CA LEU A 20 -17.35 -11.48 3.18
C LEU A 20 -17.46 -11.43 4.71
N HIS A 21 -18.68 -11.49 5.23
CA HIS A 21 -18.95 -11.40 6.66
C HIS A 21 -19.85 -12.54 7.10
N PHE A 22 -19.54 -13.13 8.27
CA PHE A 22 -20.38 -14.09 8.95
C PHE A 22 -20.77 -13.56 10.32
N THR A 23 -22.05 -13.60 10.64
CA THR A 23 -22.60 -13.31 11.96
C THR A 23 -23.86 -14.14 12.19
N VAL A 24 -24.17 -14.43 13.45
CA VAL A 24 -25.32 -15.29 13.82
C VAL A 24 -26.64 -14.62 13.46
N GLY A 25 -27.59 -15.43 12.95
CA GLY A 25 -28.98 -15.02 12.70
C GLY A 25 -29.25 -14.39 11.33
N ILE A 26 -28.28 -14.37 10.44
CA ILE A 26 -28.44 -13.94 9.03
C ILE A 26 -27.56 -14.80 8.10
N PRO A 27 -27.89 -14.90 6.79
CA PRO A 27 -27.00 -15.54 5.83
C PRO A 27 -25.66 -14.82 5.71
N PRO A 28 -24.63 -15.45 5.13
CA PRO A 28 -23.38 -14.77 4.81
C PRO A 28 -23.62 -13.46 4.02
N ILE A 29 -22.91 -12.40 4.39
CA ILE A 29 -23.03 -11.08 3.76
C ILE A 29 -21.77 -10.81 2.96
N VAL A 30 -21.93 -10.37 1.72
CA VAL A 30 -20.81 -9.93 0.87
C VAL A 30 -20.88 -8.45 0.59
N ARG A 31 -19.71 -7.82 0.35
CA ARG A 31 -19.61 -6.45 -0.14
C ARG A 31 -19.32 -6.48 -1.63
N GLN A 32 -20.25 -5.99 -2.44
CA GLN A 32 -20.13 -5.90 -3.89
C GLN A 32 -20.36 -4.45 -4.34
N GLY A 33 -19.41 -3.85 -5.05
CA GLY A 33 -19.51 -2.46 -5.50
C GLY A 33 -19.74 -1.45 -4.36
N GLY A 34 -19.18 -1.72 -3.16
CA GLY A 34 -19.35 -0.91 -1.95
C GLY A 34 -20.60 -1.23 -1.11
N ASN A 35 -21.59 -1.94 -1.65
CA ASN A 35 -22.85 -2.25 -0.98
C ASN A 35 -22.84 -3.64 -0.35
N LEU A 36 -23.47 -3.79 0.82
CA LEU A 36 -23.64 -5.08 1.47
C LEU A 36 -24.86 -5.83 0.88
N ARG A 37 -24.68 -7.11 0.60
CA ARG A 37 -25.70 -8.01 0.03
C ARG A 37 -25.68 -9.37 0.74
N LYS A 38 -26.86 -9.94 0.98
CA LYS A 38 -26.99 -11.32 1.49
C LYS A 38 -26.71 -12.33 0.38
N LEU A 39 -25.98 -13.39 0.70
CA LEU A 39 -25.92 -14.60 -0.13
C LEU A 39 -27.14 -15.48 0.20
N SER A 40 -28.26 -15.23 -0.47
CA SER A 40 -29.54 -15.90 -0.20
C SER A 40 -29.54 -17.39 -0.55
N SER A 41 -28.49 -17.91 -1.17
CA SER A 41 -28.24 -19.34 -1.41
C SER A 41 -27.90 -20.12 -0.13
N TYR A 42 -27.58 -19.40 0.96
CA TYR A 42 -27.23 -19.99 2.27
C TYR A 42 -28.29 -19.66 3.33
N PRO A 43 -28.49 -20.54 4.33
CA PRO A 43 -29.38 -20.28 5.45
C PRO A 43 -28.80 -19.22 6.41
N ASP A 44 -29.62 -18.79 7.37
CA ASP A 44 -29.14 -17.98 8.49
C ASP A 44 -28.11 -18.78 9.30
N MET A 45 -26.98 -18.14 9.59
CA MET A 45 -25.84 -18.76 10.26
C MET A 45 -26.10 -18.96 11.74
N THR A 46 -25.71 -20.10 12.25
CA THR A 46 -25.67 -20.42 13.68
C THR A 46 -24.25 -20.24 14.23
N GLU A 47 -24.14 -20.07 15.57
CA GLU A 47 -22.82 -20.01 16.25
C GLU A 47 -21.97 -21.27 15.95
N ILE A 48 -22.61 -22.46 15.92
CA ILE A 48 -21.92 -23.74 15.65
C ILE A 48 -21.30 -23.74 14.27
N GLU A 49 -22.00 -23.23 13.25
CA GLU A 49 -21.49 -23.15 11.89
C GLU A 49 -20.35 -22.16 11.75
N ILE A 50 -20.45 -20.99 12.41
CA ILE A 50 -19.37 -19.98 12.41
C ILE A 50 -18.12 -20.52 13.11
N LEU A 51 -18.27 -21.20 14.28
CA LEU A 51 -17.15 -21.84 14.96
C LEU A 51 -16.50 -22.93 14.11
N LYS A 52 -17.29 -23.70 13.36
CA LYS A 52 -16.74 -24.68 12.43
C LYS A 52 -15.95 -24.03 11.30
N ILE A 53 -16.43 -22.93 10.72
CA ILE A 53 -15.66 -22.14 9.75
C ILE A 53 -14.33 -21.67 10.36
N CYS A 54 -14.33 -21.20 11.62
CA CYS A 54 -13.09 -20.86 12.32
C CYS A 54 -12.16 -22.06 12.47
N GLU A 55 -12.69 -23.22 12.83
CA GLU A 55 -11.90 -24.46 12.95
C GLU A 55 -11.23 -24.85 11.62
N ASP A 56 -11.93 -24.68 10.51
CA ASP A 56 -11.42 -25.01 9.17
C ASP A 56 -10.34 -24.05 8.69
N MET A 57 -10.34 -22.79 9.18
CA MET A 57 -9.41 -21.75 8.74
C MET A 57 -8.21 -21.54 9.68
N CYS A 58 -8.36 -21.85 10.97
CA CYS A 58 -7.43 -21.45 12.02
C CYS A 58 -6.41 -22.53 12.38
N THR A 59 -5.19 -22.11 12.69
CA THR A 59 -4.18 -22.92 13.39
C THR A 59 -4.58 -23.13 14.86
N ASP A 60 -3.96 -24.09 15.55
CA ASP A 60 -4.26 -24.36 16.98
C ASP A 60 -4.02 -23.14 17.86
N LYS A 61 -2.96 -22.34 17.60
CA LYS A 61 -2.67 -21.09 18.30
C LYS A 61 -3.80 -20.07 18.13
N GLN A 62 -4.27 -19.88 16.90
CA GLN A 62 -5.38 -18.96 16.59
C GLN A 62 -6.69 -19.41 17.22
N ARG A 63 -6.99 -20.72 17.19
CA ARG A 63 -8.15 -21.30 17.88
C ARG A 63 -8.12 -21.04 19.38
N GLN A 64 -6.94 -21.10 20.00
CA GLN A 64 -6.80 -20.81 21.43
C GLN A 64 -7.07 -19.32 21.69
N SER A 65 -6.51 -18.40 20.91
CA SER A 65 -6.78 -16.95 21.03
C SER A 65 -8.27 -16.64 20.92
N ILE A 66 -8.98 -17.25 19.95
CA ILE A 66 -10.44 -17.08 19.79
C ILE A 66 -11.20 -17.59 21.01
N LYS A 67 -10.80 -18.73 21.58
CA LYS A 67 -11.40 -19.26 22.83
C LYS A 67 -11.18 -18.32 24.01
N ASP A 68 -10.03 -17.67 24.09
CA ASP A 68 -9.66 -16.70 25.11
C ASP A 68 -10.30 -15.33 24.89
N HIS A 69 -11.23 -15.21 23.92
CA HIS A 69 -11.94 -13.99 23.54
C HIS A 69 -11.05 -12.85 23.04
N ILE A 70 -9.91 -13.20 22.40
CA ILE A 70 -8.99 -12.25 21.80
C ILE A 70 -9.34 -12.12 20.31
N ASP A 71 -9.54 -10.90 19.83
CA ASP A 71 -9.70 -10.61 18.41
C ASP A 71 -8.47 -11.12 17.65
N THR A 72 -8.70 -11.92 16.64
CA THR A 72 -7.62 -12.67 15.97
C THR A 72 -7.58 -12.32 14.49
N ASP A 73 -6.50 -11.65 14.07
CA ASP A 73 -6.20 -11.36 12.67
C ASP A 73 -5.23 -12.40 12.11
N PHE A 74 -5.50 -12.88 10.89
CA PHE A 74 -4.61 -13.80 10.18
C PHE A 74 -4.92 -13.84 8.69
N THR A 75 -4.01 -14.46 7.94
CA THR A 75 -4.22 -14.76 6.51
C THR A 75 -4.68 -16.20 6.34
N TYR A 76 -5.79 -16.39 5.62
CA TYR A 76 -6.27 -17.72 5.19
C TYR A 76 -6.01 -17.93 3.70
N VAL A 77 -5.46 -19.08 3.35
CA VAL A 77 -5.26 -19.49 1.94
C VAL A 77 -6.31 -20.53 1.59
N SER A 78 -7.20 -20.20 0.64
CA SER A 78 -8.24 -21.15 0.19
C SER A 78 -7.65 -22.34 -0.57
N SER A 79 -8.45 -23.39 -0.79
CA SER A 79 -8.06 -24.59 -1.54
C SER A 79 -7.56 -24.31 -2.96
N ARG A 80 -7.94 -23.15 -3.56
CA ARG A 80 -7.47 -22.70 -4.87
C ARG A 80 -6.24 -21.77 -4.80
N GLY A 81 -5.63 -21.62 -3.63
CA GLY A 81 -4.46 -20.76 -3.44
C GLY A 81 -4.76 -19.26 -3.32
N PHE A 82 -6.03 -18.85 -3.21
CA PHE A 82 -6.39 -17.45 -3.00
C PHE A 82 -6.20 -17.05 -1.54
N ARG A 83 -5.60 -15.88 -1.32
CA ARG A 83 -5.40 -15.33 0.03
C ARG A 83 -6.58 -14.47 0.45
N HIS A 84 -6.85 -14.49 1.76
CA HIS A 84 -7.91 -13.73 2.40
C HIS A 84 -7.38 -13.22 3.73
N ARG A 85 -7.52 -11.92 3.99
CA ARG A 85 -7.31 -11.40 5.34
C ARG A 85 -8.55 -11.70 6.17
N VAL A 86 -8.37 -12.33 7.31
CA VAL A 86 -9.45 -12.77 8.19
C VAL A 86 -9.29 -12.07 9.54
N ASN A 87 -10.38 -11.49 10.03
CA ASN A 87 -10.51 -11.05 11.40
C ASN A 87 -11.66 -11.82 12.04
N VAL A 88 -11.37 -12.52 13.15
CA VAL A 88 -12.36 -13.21 13.98
C VAL A 88 -12.50 -12.43 15.27
N TYR A 89 -13.72 -12.03 15.62
CA TYR A 89 -14.02 -11.22 16.78
C TYR A 89 -15.32 -11.65 17.48
N ARG A 90 -15.54 -11.17 18.70
CA ARG A 90 -16.75 -11.46 19.48
C ARG A 90 -17.72 -10.30 19.43
N GLN A 91 -19.00 -10.60 19.27
CA GLN A 91 -20.07 -9.60 19.38
C GLN A 91 -21.31 -10.23 20.04
N ARG A 92 -21.88 -9.56 21.06
CA ARG A 92 -23.07 -10.02 21.81
C ARG A 92 -22.98 -11.48 22.29
N GLY A 93 -21.79 -11.91 22.71
CA GLY A 93 -21.54 -13.28 23.16
C GLY A 93 -21.33 -14.32 22.06
N ASN A 94 -21.48 -13.96 20.78
CA ASN A 94 -21.27 -14.84 19.63
C ASN A 94 -20.00 -14.48 18.86
N THR A 95 -19.46 -15.44 18.10
CA THR A 95 -18.35 -15.24 17.18
C THR A 95 -18.83 -14.61 15.88
N ALA A 96 -18.05 -13.70 15.33
CA ALA A 96 -18.26 -13.14 14.01
C ALA A 96 -16.95 -13.17 13.22
N ILE A 97 -17.04 -13.20 11.88
CA ILE A 97 -15.88 -13.25 11.00
C ILE A 97 -16.02 -12.18 9.92
N ALA A 98 -14.96 -11.42 9.71
CA ALA A 98 -14.81 -10.55 8.56
C ALA A 98 -13.64 -11.03 7.70
N LEU A 99 -13.89 -11.26 6.42
CA LEU A 99 -12.86 -11.67 5.46
C LEU A 99 -12.76 -10.63 4.35
N ARG A 100 -11.53 -10.23 4.03
CA ARG A 100 -11.22 -9.46 2.83
C ARG A 100 -10.64 -10.37 1.76
N LEU A 101 -11.24 -10.35 0.57
CA LEU A 101 -10.79 -11.14 -0.56
C LEU A 101 -9.64 -10.39 -1.26
N LEU A 102 -8.41 -10.84 -1.06
CA LEU A 102 -7.24 -10.23 -1.69
C LEU A 102 -7.18 -10.59 -3.18
N ARG A 103 -6.71 -9.65 -4.01
CA ARG A 103 -6.55 -9.90 -5.45
C ARG A 103 -5.28 -10.71 -5.70
N ASN A 104 -5.35 -11.62 -6.66
CA ASN A 104 -4.17 -12.40 -7.08
C ASN A 104 -3.45 -11.77 -8.28
N ASP A 105 -4.20 -11.00 -9.09
CA ASP A 105 -3.62 -10.38 -10.27
C ASP A 105 -2.97 -9.05 -9.88
N ILE A 106 -1.70 -8.88 -10.22
CA ILE A 106 -0.97 -7.64 -10.01
C ILE A 106 -1.12 -6.83 -11.29
N PRO A 107 -1.79 -5.66 -11.25
CA PRO A 107 -1.89 -4.80 -12.41
C PRO A 107 -0.53 -4.18 -12.73
N THR A 108 -0.26 -3.93 -14.01
CA THR A 108 0.96 -3.23 -14.42
C THR A 108 0.87 -1.73 -14.09
N LEU A 109 2.02 -1.03 -14.10
CA LEU A 109 2.04 0.43 -13.95
C LEU A 109 1.20 1.14 -15.03
N THR A 110 1.15 0.56 -16.23
CA THR A 110 0.35 1.06 -17.36
C THR A 110 -1.15 0.82 -17.16
N ASP A 111 -1.54 -0.35 -16.66
CA ASP A 111 -2.96 -0.65 -16.35
C ASP A 111 -3.55 0.29 -15.27
N LEU A 112 -2.68 0.80 -14.40
CA LEU A 112 -3.03 1.74 -13.34
C LEU A 112 -2.96 3.20 -13.78
N ASP A 113 -2.58 3.48 -15.03
CA ASP A 113 -2.34 4.84 -15.57
C ASP A 113 -1.40 5.67 -14.66
N LEU A 114 -0.37 5.03 -14.12
CA LEU A 114 0.58 5.67 -13.22
C LEU A 114 1.68 6.43 -13.98
N PRO A 115 2.24 7.50 -13.40
CA PRO A 115 3.32 8.26 -14.02
C PRO A 115 4.51 7.38 -14.43
N PRO A 116 5.02 7.49 -15.69
CA PRO A 116 6.11 6.63 -16.19
C PRO A 116 7.40 6.67 -15.37
N ILE A 117 7.65 7.76 -14.65
CA ILE A 117 8.81 7.91 -13.77
C ILE A 117 8.86 6.85 -12.65
N LEU A 118 7.72 6.25 -12.27
CA LEU A 118 7.70 5.17 -11.27
C LEU A 118 8.39 3.91 -11.78
N ALA A 119 8.30 3.64 -13.09
CA ALA A 119 9.09 2.59 -13.72
C ALA A 119 10.60 2.89 -13.62
N GLU A 120 11.01 4.14 -13.86
CA GLU A 120 12.41 4.55 -13.71
C GLU A 120 12.89 4.43 -12.26
N PHE A 121 12.07 4.85 -11.29
CA PHE A 121 12.39 4.71 -9.86
C PHE A 121 12.59 3.24 -9.47
N SER A 122 11.72 2.34 -9.95
CA SER A 122 11.79 0.91 -9.64
C SER A 122 13.04 0.24 -10.25
N MET A 123 13.61 0.81 -11.30
CA MET A 123 14.78 0.27 -11.99
C MET A 123 16.12 0.84 -11.50
N ARG A 124 16.11 1.73 -10.49
CA ARG A 124 17.35 2.23 -9.89
C ARG A 124 18.14 1.10 -9.27
N PRO A 125 19.48 1.16 -9.28
CA PRO A 125 20.32 0.12 -8.68
C PRO A 125 20.26 0.16 -7.14
N ARG A 126 20.05 1.31 -6.54
CA ARG A 126 20.00 1.55 -5.09
C ARG A 126 19.30 2.85 -4.75
N GLY A 127 18.94 3.01 -3.49
CA GLY A 127 18.35 4.22 -2.94
C GLY A 127 16.98 3.98 -2.32
N LEU A 128 16.30 5.03 -1.92
CA LEU A 128 15.01 4.98 -1.24
C LEU A 128 13.91 5.56 -2.12
N VAL A 129 12.88 4.78 -2.38
CA VAL A 129 11.65 5.19 -3.09
C VAL A 129 10.48 5.10 -2.13
N LEU A 130 9.69 6.15 -2.05
CA LEU A 130 8.56 6.24 -1.15
C LEU A 130 7.24 6.41 -1.90
N VAL A 131 6.24 5.60 -1.56
CA VAL A 131 4.86 5.78 -2.02
C VAL A 131 4.01 6.14 -0.82
N THR A 132 3.46 7.36 -0.81
CA THR A 132 2.77 7.93 0.35
C THR A 132 1.32 8.27 0.05
N GLY A 133 0.54 8.58 1.06
CA GLY A 133 -0.87 8.93 0.94
C GLY A 133 -1.73 8.31 2.04
N PRO A 134 -3.00 8.72 2.16
CA PRO A 134 -3.91 8.20 3.18
C PRO A 134 -4.21 6.70 2.98
N THR A 135 -4.82 6.09 3.98
CA THR A 135 -5.32 4.71 3.88
C THR A 135 -6.32 4.59 2.71
N GLY A 136 -6.17 3.55 1.91
CA GLY A 136 -7.03 3.32 0.75
C GLY A 136 -6.69 4.15 -0.49
N SER A 137 -5.53 4.85 -0.52
CA SER A 137 -5.06 5.60 -1.69
C SER A 137 -4.42 4.73 -2.78
N GLY A 138 -4.27 3.42 -2.57
CA GLY A 138 -3.72 2.49 -3.56
C GLY A 138 -2.20 2.27 -3.48
N LYS A 139 -1.55 2.66 -2.36
CA LYS A 139 -0.09 2.52 -2.17
C LYS A 139 0.42 1.09 -2.41
N SER A 140 -0.20 0.11 -1.75
CA SER A 140 0.19 -1.30 -1.88
C SER A 140 0.06 -1.81 -3.32
N THR A 141 -0.99 -1.38 -4.04
CA THR A 141 -1.18 -1.73 -5.45
C THR A 141 -0.09 -1.13 -6.33
N THR A 142 0.26 0.13 -6.09
CA THR A 142 1.35 0.82 -6.81
C THR A 142 2.70 0.16 -6.54
N LEU A 143 3.01 -0.15 -5.28
CA LEU A 143 4.25 -0.85 -4.92
C LEU A 143 4.29 -2.26 -5.50
N ALA A 144 3.18 -3.01 -5.47
CA ALA A 144 3.10 -4.32 -6.10
C ALA A 144 3.38 -4.24 -7.61
N ALA A 145 2.81 -3.24 -8.29
CA ALA A 145 3.10 -2.99 -9.72
C ALA A 145 4.57 -2.63 -9.97
N MET A 146 5.19 -1.82 -9.09
CA MET A 146 6.61 -1.48 -9.18
C MET A 146 7.51 -2.70 -8.94
N ILE A 147 7.22 -3.52 -7.95
CA ILE A 147 7.93 -4.79 -7.67
C ILE A 147 7.76 -5.76 -8.84
N ASP A 148 6.56 -5.89 -9.38
CA ASP A 148 6.33 -6.76 -10.55
C ASP A 148 7.07 -6.24 -11.79
N HIS A 149 7.16 -4.92 -11.98
CA HIS A 149 7.98 -4.32 -13.03
C HIS A 149 9.45 -4.70 -12.89
N VAL A 150 10.03 -4.64 -11.68
CA VAL A 150 11.39 -5.14 -11.42
C VAL A 150 11.51 -6.62 -11.72
N ASN A 151 10.56 -7.42 -11.25
CA ASN A 151 10.51 -8.88 -11.39
C ASN A 151 10.48 -9.35 -12.85
N ILE A 152 9.91 -8.53 -13.74
CA ILE A 152 9.89 -8.80 -15.19
C ILE A 152 11.20 -8.39 -15.87
N HIS A 153 11.84 -7.28 -15.45
CA HIS A 153 12.91 -6.64 -16.22
C HIS A 153 14.32 -6.84 -15.66
N LYS A 154 14.47 -7.23 -14.37
CA LYS A 154 15.78 -7.50 -13.74
C LYS A 154 15.95 -8.98 -13.42
N SER A 155 17.20 -9.41 -13.28
CA SER A 155 17.58 -10.67 -12.62
C SER A 155 18.15 -10.29 -11.26
N ALA A 156 17.35 -10.40 -10.20
CA ALA A 156 17.64 -9.83 -8.88
C ALA A 156 16.95 -10.65 -7.78
N HIS A 157 17.38 -10.49 -6.53
CA HIS A 157 16.69 -11.00 -5.37
C HIS A 157 15.83 -9.88 -4.75
N ILE A 158 14.53 -10.10 -4.70
CA ILE A 158 13.56 -9.20 -4.11
C ILE A 158 13.09 -9.79 -2.77
N ILE A 159 13.19 -9.02 -1.70
CA ILE A 159 12.61 -9.38 -0.40
C ILE A 159 11.49 -8.38 -0.08
N THR A 160 10.30 -8.87 0.26
CA THR A 160 9.23 -8.03 0.80
C THR A 160 8.98 -8.35 2.26
N ILE A 161 8.67 -7.33 3.06
CA ILE A 161 8.31 -7.41 4.47
C ILE A 161 7.00 -6.66 4.63
N GLU A 162 5.90 -7.37 4.92
CA GLU A 162 4.54 -6.85 4.81
C GLU A 162 3.67 -7.24 6.01
N ASP A 163 2.60 -6.50 6.28
CA ASP A 163 1.64 -6.77 7.36
C ASP A 163 0.19 -6.41 6.95
N PRO A 164 -0.55 -7.38 6.40
CA PRO A 164 -0.12 -8.65 5.81
C PRO A 164 0.36 -8.52 4.34
N ILE A 165 0.78 -9.62 3.72
CA ILE A 165 1.04 -9.68 2.27
C ILE A 165 -0.28 -9.50 1.52
N GLU A 166 -0.40 -8.41 0.74
CA GLU A 166 -1.61 -8.11 -0.05
C GLU A 166 -1.58 -8.72 -1.46
N TYR A 167 -0.40 -8.80 -2.08
CA TYR A 167 -0.20 -9.35 -3.43
C TYR A 167 0.86 -10.43 -3.43
N MET A 168 0.57 -11.57 -4.06
CA MET A 168 1.53 -12.66 -4.22
C MET A 168 2.32 -12.50 -5.51
N HIS A 169 3.62 -12.39 -5.40
CA HIS A 169 4.53 -12.32 -6.54
C HIS A 169 5.05 -13.71 -6.91
N ALA A 170 4.78 -14.14 -8.15
CA ALA A 170 5.45 -15.31 -8.70
C ALA A 170 6.92 -14.98 -8.99
N HIS A 171 7.81 -15.97 -8.88
CA HIS A 171 9.17 -15.84 -9.41
C HIS A 171 9.10 -15.73 -10.93
N LYS A 172 9.60 -14.63 -11.51
CA LYS A 172 9.72 -14.41 -12.96
C LYS A 172 11.22 -14.42 -13.34
N ARG A 173 11.80 -13.25 -13.54
CA ARG A 173 13.25 -13.11 -13.72
C ARG A 173 13.98 -12.91 -12.40
N CYS A 174 13.27 -12.48 -11.38
CA CYS A 174 13.78 -12.34 -10.02
C CYS A 174 13.38 -13.53 -9.16
N MET A 175 14.19 -13.80 -8.14
CA MET A 175 13.75 -14.54 -6.96
C MET A 175 13.00 -13.56 -6.05
N VAL A 176 11.78 -13.90 -5.63
CA VAL A 176 10.96 -13.03 -4.76
C VAL A 176 10.63 -13.80 -3.48
N ASN A 177 11.12 -13.33 -2.37
CA ASN A 177 10.80 -13.85 -1.04
C ASN A 177 9.95 -12.84 -0.29
N GLN A 178 8.74 -13.24 0.09
CA GLN A 178 7.78 -12.39 0.81
C GLN A 178 7.67 -12.88 2.25
N ARG A 179 7.84 -11.96 3.20
CA ARG A 179 7.80 -12.23 4.65
C ARG A 179 6.65 -11.45 5.28
N GLU A 180 5.79 -12.15 5.99
CA GLU A 180 4.64 -11.56 6.69
C GLU A 180 4.96 -11.35 8.17
N ILE A 181 4.70 -10.14 8.68
CA ILE A 181 4.83 -9.85 10.10
C ILE A 181 3.79 -10.66 10.89
N GLY A 182 4.20 -11.17 12.03
CA GLY A 182 3.39 -12.04 12.87
C GLY A 182 3.44 -13.53 12.49
N SER A 183 3.77 -13.84 11.23
CA SER A 183 3.94 -15.23 10.75
C SER A 183 5.41 -15.59 10.55
N ASP A 184 6.15 -14.78 9.78
CA ASP A 184 7.52 -15.07 9.36
C ASP A 184 8.55 -14.22 10.11
N SER A 185 8.12 -13.11 10.70
CA SER A 185 8.95 -12.22 11.52
C SER A 185 8.11 -11.52 12.59
N THR A 186 8.74 -11.02 13.64
CA THR A 186 8.05 -10.37 14.77
C THR A 186 7.72 -8.91 14.49
N ASP A 187 8.62 -8.18 13.81
CA ASP A 187 8.47 -6.76 13.50
C ASP A 187 9.28 -6.36 12.25
N TYR A 188 9.00 -5.17 11.73
CA TYR A 188 9.62 -4.64 10.51
C TYR A 188 11.11 -4.40 10.66
N ALA A 189 11.55 -3.80 11.78
CA ALA A 189 12.94 -3.44 11.99
C ALA A 189 13.85 -4.68 12.11
N GLN A 190 13.37 -5.72 12.81
CA GLN A 190 14.08 -6.98 12.93
C GLN A 190 14.14 -7.70 11.57
N ALA A 191 13.00 -7.78 10.86
CA ALA A 191 12.93 -8.42 9.55
C ALA A 191 13.87 -7.75 8.54
N LEU A 192 13.91 -6.40 8.53
CA LEU A 192 14.76 -5.63 7.63
C LEU A 192 16.26 -5.82 7.95
N ARG A 193 16.63 -5.78 9.23
CA ARG A 193 18.01 -6.11 9.64
C ARG A 193 18.43 -7.54 9.28
N ALA A 194 17.49 -8.50 9.31
CA ALA A 194 17.75 -9.86 8.87
C ALA A 194 17.93 -9.94 7.35
N ALA A 195 17.05 -9.27 6.59
CA ALA A 195 17.06 -9.23 5.13
C ALA A 195 18.42 -8.78 4.56
N LEU A 196 19.12 -7.85 5.22
CA LEU A 196 20.46 -7.42 4.80
C LEU A 196 21.53 -8.54 4.77
N ARG A 197 21.24 -9.71 5.35
CA ARG A 197 22.11 -10.90 5.32
C ARG A 197 21.58 -12.00 4.39
N GLU A 198 20.54 -11.71 3.65
CA GLU A 198 19.85 -12.63 2.75
C GLU A 198 20.18 -12.35 1.27
N ASP A 199 21.23 -11.54 1.00
CA ASP A 199 21.68 -11.14 -0.34
C ASP A 199 20.59 -10.47 -1.20
N PRO A 200 19.90 -9.44 -0.70
CA PRO A 200 18.85 -8.76 -1.46
C PRO A 200 19.42 -7.69 -2.39
N ASP A 201 18.82 -7.51 -3.56
CA ASP A 201 19.01 -6.34 -4.42
C ASP A 201 17.94 -5.29 -4.18
N VAL A 202 16.71 -5.75 -3.95
CA VAL A 202 15.52 -4.90 -3.74
C VAL A 202 14.77 -5.32 -2.50
N ILE A 203 14.45 -4.36 -1.65
CA ILE A 203 13.71 -4.60 -0.40
C ILE A 203 12.44 -3.75 -0.42
N LEU A 204 11.28 -4.39 -0.26
CA LEU A 204 10.02 -3.70 0.03
C LEU A 204 9.74 -3.78 1.53
N VAL A 205 9.60 -2.62 2.17
CA VAL A 205 9.11 -2.50 3.55
C VAL A 205 7.70 -1.96 3.50
N GLY A 206 6.71 -2.74 3.90
CA GLY A 206 5.28 -2.41 3.77
C GLY A 206 4.96 -1.00 4.26
N GLU A 207 5.48 -0.64 5.44
CA GLU A 207 5.36 0.72 5.98
C GLU A 207 6.49 1.06 6.96
N MET A 208 6.81 2.35 7.06
CA MET A 208 7.77 2.90 8.02
C MET A 208 7.02 3.82 8.99
N ARG A 209 6.76 3.31 10.22
CA ARG A 209 5.99 4.05 11.25
C ARG A 209 6.88 4.58 12.37
N ASP A 210 7.91 3.86 12.71
CA ASP A 210 8.77 4.07 13.87
C ASP A 210 10.21 4.37 13.49
N PHE A 211 10.94 4.88 14.47
CA PHE A 211 12.35 5.27 14.35
C PHE A 211 13.21 4.12 13.84
N GLU A 212 13.09 2.94 14.44
CA GLU A 212 13.94 1.78 14.19
C GLU A 212 13.78 1.27 12.74
N THR A 213 12.54 1.25 12.24
CA THR A 213 12.25 0.85 10.85
C THR A 213 12.79 1.86 9.86
N ILE A 214 12.63 3.17 10.12
CA ILE A 214 13.13 4.23 9.24
C ILE A 214 14.66 4.21 9.21
N GLU A 215 15.33 4.12 10.36
CA GLU A 215 16.78 4.04 10.46
C GLU A 215 17.33 2.85 9.66
N ALA A 216 16.72 1.67 9.84
CA ALA A 216 17.12 0.47 9.12
C ALA A 216 16.91 0.59 7.60
N ALA A 217 15.80 1.21 7.15
CA ALA A 217 15.51 1.41 5.73
C ALA A 217 16.50 2.38 5.06
N VAL A 218 16.81 3.49 5.74
CA VAL A 218 17.82 4.46 5.24
C VAL A 218 19.20 3.81 5.19
N THR A 219 19.58 3.05 6.20
CA THR A 219 20.85 2.31 6.25
C THR A 219 20.92 1.28 5.11
N ALA A 220 19.87 0.52 4.86
CA ALA A 220 19.80 -0.42 3.75
C ALA A 220 20.00 0.28 2.39
N ALA A 221 19.37 1.45 2.20
CA ALA A 221 19.55 2.25 0.99
C ALA A 221 20.97 2.82 0.83
N GLU A 222 21.64 3.19 1.92
CA GLU A 222 23.05 3.63 1.93
C GLU A 222 24.02 2.51 1.59
N THR A 223 23.74 1.28 2.07
CA THR A 223 24.60 0.11 1.86
C THR A 223 24.41 -0.55 0.49
N GLY A 224 23.63 0.03 -0.40
CA GLY A 224 23.62 -0.36 -1.81
C GLY A 224 22.33 -1.00 -2.31
N HIS A 225 21.30 -1.14 -1.49
CA HIS A 225 20.04 -1.77 -1.84
C HIS A 225 19.02 -0.74 -2.37
N LEU A 226 18.13 -1.17 -3.25
CA LEU A 226 16.94 -0.40 -3.61
C LEU A 226 15.84 -0.70 -2.59
N VAL A 227 15.51 0.29 -1.77
CA VAL A 227 14.46 0.17 -0.75
C VAL A 227 13.21 0.90 -1.22
N MET A 228 12.06 0.22 -1.18
CA MET A 228 10.74 0.80 -1.45
C MET A 228 9.89 0.72 -0.19
N SER A 229 9.17 1.78 0.15
CA SER A 229 8.33 1.76 1.35
C SER A 229 7.15 2.74 1.28
N THR A 230 6.28 2.68 2.30
CA THR A 230 5.16 3.61 2.45
C THR A 230 5.21 4.45 3.72
N LEU A 231 4.58 5.64 3.64
CA LEU A 231 4.15 6.44 4.78
C LEU A 231 2.71 6.94 4.54
N HIS A 232 2.08 7.46 5.61
CA HIS A 232 0.70 7.98 5.56
C HIS A 232 0.63 9.51 5.41
N THR A 233 1.69 10.13 4.91
CA THR A 233 1.76 11.57 4.65
C THR A 233 1.06 11.94 3.34
N THR A 234 0.64 13.20 3.22
CA THR A 234 -0.20 13.69 2.13
C THR A 234 0.54 14.60 1.13
N SER A 235 1.86 14.80 1.31
CA SER A 235 2.72 15.54 0.37
C SER A 235 4.17 15.08 0.48
N ALA A 236 4.97 15.32 -0.56
CA ALA A 236 6.38 14.98 -0.55
C ALA A 236 7.19 15.80 0.49
N PRO A 237 6.97 17.12 0.67
CA PRO A 237 7.62 17.86 1.76
C PRO A 237 7.27 17.27 3.15
N SER A 238 6.00 17.05 3.43
CA SER A 238 5.58 16.48 4.72
C SER A 238 6.12 15.07 4.97
N THR A 239 6.41 14.33 3.91
CA THR A 239 7.05 13.01 4.01
C THR A 239 8.50 13.15 4.51
N ILE A 240 9.24 14.10 3.95
CA ILE A 240 10.63 14.39 4.35
C ILE A 240 10.67 14.84 5.80
N ASP A 241 9.83 15.81 6.18
CA ASP A 241 9.75 16.29 7.56
C ASP A 241 9.38 15.14 8.53
N ARG A 242 8.38 14.32 8.18
CA ARG A 242 7.97 13.17 9.00
C ARG A 242 9.10 12.18 9.25
N ILE A 243 9.92 11.89 8.26
CA ILE A 243 11.09 11.01 8.42
C ILE A 243 12.09 11.62 9.38
N ILE A 244 12.35 12.92 9.27
CA ILE A 244 13.34 13.62 10.10
C ILE A 244 12.84 13.75 11.55
N ASP A 245 11.56 14.07 11.74
CA ASP A 245 10.98 14.39 13.04
C ASP A 245 10.88 13.18 14.00
N VAL A 246 10.91 11.94 13.48
CA VAL A 246 10.93 10.77 14.37
C VAL A 246 12.29 10.57 15.04
N PHE A 247 13.34 11.25 14.53
CA PHE A 247 14.68 11.17 15.12
C PHE A 247 14.87 12.19 16.25
N PRO A 248 15.62 11.81 17.31
CA PRO A 248 16.01 12.77 18.36
C PRO A 248 16.71 14.00 17.75
N ALA A 249 16.51 15.18 18.34
CA ALA A 249 17.02 16.44 17.82
C ALA A 249 18.52 16.43 17.47
N HIS A 250 19.34 15.73 18.27
CA HIS A 250 20.78 15.62 18.04
C HIS A 250 21.16 14.74 16.84
N GLN A 251 20.24 13.94 16.31
CA GLN A 251 20.44 13.06 15.14
C GLN A 251 19.80 13.64 13.86
N GLN A 252 18.95 14.67 13.96
CA GLN A 252 18.21 15.18 12.81
C GLN A 252 19.12 15.72 11.69
N HIS A 253 20.24 16.34 12.02
CA HIS A 253 21.20 16.79 11.00
C HIS A 253 21.82 15.61 10.24
N GLN A 254 22.14 14.52 10.95
CA GLN A 254 22.69 13.33 10.34
C GLN A 254 21.69 12.68 9.41
N ILE A 255 20.45 12.44 9.85
CA ILE A 255 19.43 11.79 9.02
C ILE A 255 19.06 12.65 7.80
N ARG A 256 19.05 14.00 7.89
CA ARG A 256 18.88 14.87 6.72
C ARG A 256 19.93 14.59 5.65
N THR A 257 21.19 14.49 6.05
CA THR A 257 22.31 14.21 5.14
C THR A 257 22.18 12.85 4.51
N GLN A 258 21.86 11.82 5.31
CA GLN A 258 21.66 10.46 4.85
C GLN A 258 20.47 10.37 3.89
N LEU A 259 19.30 10.89 4.29
CA LEU A 259 18.09 10.90 3.45
C LEU A 259 18.35 11.61 2.12
N ALA A 260 19.01 12.77 2.13
CA ALA A 260 19.37 13.50 0.93
C ALA A 260 20.27 12.67 -0.01
N SER A 261 21.16 11.83 0.55
CA SER A 261 22.05 10.98 -0.27
C SER A 261 21.33 9.84 -0.94
N VAL A 262 20.37 9.20 -0.24
CA VAL A 262 19.71 7.95 -0.70
C VAL A 262 18.39 8.16 -1.40
N LEU A 263 17.69 9.29 -1.17
CA LEU A 263 16.37 9.50 -1.75
C LEU A 263 16.43 9.49 -3.28
N VAL A 264 15.61 8.65 -3.89
CA VAL A 264 15.38 8.56 -5.35
C VAL A 264 14.15 9.39 -5.71
N GLY A 265 13.04 9.20 -5.02
CA GLY A 265 11.81 9.94 -5.25
C GLY A 265 10.69 9.58 -4.31
N ILE A 266 9.66 10.43 -4.32
CA ILE A 266 8.44 10.25 -3.54
C ILE A 266 7.25 10.36 -4.50
N CYS A 267 6.34 9.38 -4.42
CA CYS A 267 5.03 9.42 -5.05
C CYS A 267 3.97 9.57 -3.96
N THR A 268 3.34 10.73 -3.86
CA THR A 268 2.18 10.91 -2.97
C THR A 268 0.91 10.68 -3.76
N GLN A 269 0.06 9.77 -3.30
CA GLN A 269 -1.06 9.24 -4.07
C GLN A 269 -2.40 9.42 -3.36
N THR A 270 -3.41 9.82 -4.12
CA THR A 270 -4.82 9.75 -3.73
C THR A 270 -5.64 9.10 -4.83
N LEU A 271 -6.79 8.51 -4.48
CA LEU A 271 -7.76 7.98 -5.46
C LEU A 271 -8.90 8.96 -5.64
N CYS A 272 -9.13 9.34 -6.89
CA CYS A 272 -10.24 10.19 -7.32
C CYS A 272 -11.31 9.33 -7.99
N ARG A 273 -12.60 9.61 -7.71
CA ARG A 273 -13.72 8.98 -8.41
C ARG A 273 -13.75 9.48 -9.85
N THR A 274 -13.89 8.58 -10.82
CA THR A 274 -14.05 8.95 -12.24
C THR A 274 -15.31 9.75 -12.47
N PHE A 275 -15.36 10.50 -13.58
CA PHE A 275 -16.46 11.39 -13.92
C PHE A 275 -17.82 10.66 -14.01
N ASP A 276 -17.82 9.43 -14.51
CA ASP A 276 -18.98 8.54 -14.57
C ASP A 276 -19.34 7.86 -13.23
N GLY A 277 -18.49 8.04 -12.22
CA GLY A 277 -18.67 7.46 -10.88
C GLY A 277 -18.50 5.94 -10.80
N THR A 278 -18.12 5.27 -11.89
CA THR A 278 -18.05 3.79 -11.93
C THR A 278 -16.74 3.23 -11.41
N SER A 279 -15.65 4.01 -11.47
CA SER A 279 -14.31 3.56 -11.08
C SER A 279 -13.53 4.65 -10.32
N ARG A 280 -12.26 4.41 -10.09
CA ARG A 280 -11.33 5.34 -9.45
C ARG A 280 -10.04 5.40 -10.25
N VAL A 281 -9.46 6.59 -10.35
CA VAL A 281 -8.15 6.85 -10.97
C VAL A 281 -7.17 7.33 -9.92
N ALA A 282 -5.91 6.90 -10.02
CA ALA A 282 -4.84 7.38 -9.17
C ALA A 282 -4.44 8.81 -9.59
N CYS A 283 -4.37 9.70 -8.60
CA CYS A 283 -3.81 11.03 -8.76
C CYS A 283 -2.50 11.10 -7.97
N CYS A 284 -1.40 11.39 -8.65
CA CYS A 284 -0.05 11.28 -8.09
C CYS A 284 0.65 12.64 -8.09
N GLU A 285 1.12 13.05 -6.91
CA GLU A 285 2.18 14.04 -6.77
C GLU A 285 3.52 13.34 -6.86
N ILE A 286 4.47 13.86 -7.64
CA ILE A 286 5.78 13.25 -7.88
C ILE A 286 6.89 14.21 -7.51
N LEU A 287 7.74 13.80 -6.57
CA LEU A 287 9.04 14.40 -6.28
C LEU A 287 10.13 13.50 -6.85
N ASN A 288 10.93 14.00 -7.79
CA ASN A 288 12.18 13.39 -8.21
C ASN A 288 13.34 14.03 -7.44
N ALA A 289 14.15 13.23 -6.75
CA ALA A 289 15.23 13.72 -5.91
C ALA A 289 16.45 14.14 -6.74
N THR A 290 16.29 15.22 -7.52
CA THR A 290 17.40 15.89 -8.23
C THR A 290 18.42 16.45 -7.24
N ASP A 291 19.62 16.80 -7.72
CA ASP A 291 20.68 17.37 -6.87
C ASP A 291 20.21 18.65 -6.15
N SER A 292 19.35 19.46 -6.79
CA SER A 292 18.74 20.63 -6.16
C SER A 292 17.83 20.25 -5.00
N ILE A 293 16.98 19.24 -5.17
CA ILE A 293 16.09 18.72 -4.11
C ILE A 293 16.93 18.14 -2.96
N LYS A 294 17.94 17.34 -3.27
CA LYS A 294 18.87 16.78 -2.27
C LYS A 294 19.57 17.89 -1.47
N ALA A 295 20.00 18.97 -2.12
CA ALA A 295 20.57 20.13 -1.45
C ALA A 295 19.54 20.82 -0.52
N MET A 296 18.28 20.99 -0.97
CA MET A 296 17.23 21.57 -0.13
C MET A 296 16.94 20.71 1.13
N ILE A 297 16.95 19.38 1.00
CA ILE A 297 16.77 18.49 2.16
C ILE A 297 17.92 18.65 3.13
N ARG A 298 19.17 18.58 2.65
CA ARG A 298 20.38 18.68 3.47
C ARG A 298 20.48 20.01 4.21
N ASP A 299 20.13 21.11 3.52
CA ASP A 299 20.25 22.48 4.02
C ASP A 299 19.04 22.96 4.84
N ASP A 300 18.12 22.05 5.22
CA ASP A 300 16.87 22.36 5.96
C ASP A 300 15.93 23.34 5.25
N LYS A 301 15.86 23.26 3.93
CA LYS A 301 15.02 24.10 3.07
C LYS A 301 13.85 23.36 2.47
N VAL A 302 13.27 22.39 3.22
CA VAL A 302 12.15 21.51 2.75
C VAL A 302 10.95 22.36 2.31
N HIS A 303 10.71 23.51 2.96
CA HIS A 303 9.64 24.45 2.61
C HIS A 303 9.70 25.00 1.17
N LEU A 304 10.87 24.95 0.51
CA LEU A 304 11.05 25.40 -0.89
C LEU A 304 10.74 24.30 -1.91
N ILE A 305 10.63 23.03 -1.49
CA ILE A 305 10.46 21.87 -2.38
C ILE A 305 9.17 21.97 -3.18
N GLY A 306 8.06 22.42 -2.57
CA GLY A 306 6.79 22.59 -3.27
C GLY A 306 6.90 23.52 -4.50
N SER A 307 7.59 24.64 -4.36
CA SER A 307 7.84 25.56 -5.47
C SER A 307 8.77 24.97 -6.54
N ALA A 308 9.78 24.21 -6.12
CA ALA A 308 10.67 23.50 -7.05
C ALA A 308 9.91 22.42 -7.86
N MET A 309 8.97 21.72 -7.23
CA MET A 309 8.14 20.73 -7.91
C MET A 309 7.23 21.37 -8.97
N GLN A 310 6.63 22.53 -8.69
CA GLN A 310 5.77 23.25 -9.65
C GLN A 310 6.49 23.53 -10.98
N THR A 311 7.78 23.83 -10.92
CA THR A 311 8.61 24.16 -12.09
C THR A 311 9.40 22.97 -12.64
N GLY A 312 9.38 21.84 -11.92
CA GLY A 312 10.22 20.66 -12.19
C GLY A 312 9.68 19.68 -13.23
N LYS A 313 8.73 20.08 -14.08
CA LYS A 313 8.11 19.19 -15.08
C LYS A 313 9.11 18.49 -15.99
N ALA A 314 10.19 19.18 -16.40
CA ALA A 314 11.23 18.59 -17.26
C ALA A 314 11.98 17.42 -16.62
N THR A 315 11.96 17.32 -15.29
CA THR A 315 12.55 16.21 -14.51
C THR A 315 11.50 15.21 -14.03
N GLY A 316 10.28 15.24 -14.57
CA GLY A 316 9.19 14.34 -14.22
C GLY A 316 8.48 14.67 -12.91
N MET A 317 8.78 15.84 -12.29
CA MET A 317 8.06 16.29 -11.09
C MET A 317 6.70 16.86 -11.46
N GLN A 318 5.74 16.67 -10.55
CA GLN A 318 4.41 17.29 -10.65
C GLN A 318 3.79 17.42 -9.25
N THR A 319 3.04 18.50 -9.04
CA THR A 319 2.27 18.66 -7.80
C THR A 319 0.90 17.98 -7.91
N MET A 320 0.26 17.74 -6.76
CA MET A 320 -1.10 17.19 -6.70
C MET A 320 -2.09 18.05 -7.51
N ASP A 321 -2.03 19.38 -7.36
CA ASP A 321 -2.95 20.31 -8.03
C ASP A 321 -2.74 20.37 -9.56
N GLN A 322 -1.50 20.19 -10.03
CA GLN A 322 -1.20 20.07 -11.47
C GLN A 322 -1.82 18.79 -12.07
N GLU A 323 -1.69 17.66 -11.39
CA GLU A 323 -2.26 16.40 -11.87
C GLU A 323 -3.80 16.42 -11.80
N LEU A 324 -4.38 16.93 -10.71
CA LEU A 324 -5.84 17.14 -10.62
C LEU A 324 -6.36 18.03 -11.75
N ALA A 325 -5.67 19.13 -12.06
CA ALA A 325 -6.03 20.02 -13.16
C ALA A 325 -5.99 19.31 -14.51
N LYS A 326 -5.00 18.45 -14.75
CA LYS A 326 -4.89 17.62 -15.95
C LYS A 326 -6.08 16.66 -16.06
N LEU A 327 -6.44 15.97 -14.98
CA LEU A 327 -7.56 15.02 -14.92
C LEU A 327 -8.93 15.72 -15.12
N VAL A 328 -9.10 16.94 -14.63
CA VAL A 328 -10.30 17.75 -14.88
C VAL A 328 -10.38 18.16 -16.34
N ARG A 329 -9.29 18.64 -16.94
CA ARG A 329 -9.26 19.05 -18.36
C ARG A 329 -9.53 17.89 -19.31
N SER A 330 -9.04 16.69 -18.99
CA SER A 330 -9.32 15.45 -19.74
C SER A 330 -10.72 14.88 -19.48
N ARG A 331 -11.51 15.49 -18.59
CA ARG A 331 -12.83 14.99 -18.13
C ARG A 331 -12.75 13.58 -17.49
N THR A 332 -11.62 13.23 -16.94
CA THR A 332 -11.46 11.97 -16.20
C THR A 332 -12.12 12.07 -14.83
N ILE A 333 -12.04 13.25 -14.17
CA ILE A 333 -12.72 13.53 -12.91
C ILE A 333 -13.51 14.83 -13.00
N SER A 334 -14.47 15.01 -12.08
CA SER A 334 -15.22 16.27 -11.97
C SER A 334 -14.44 17.34 -11.21
N MET A 335 -14.84 18.61 -11.39
CA MET A 335 -14.27 19.73 -10.63
C MET A 335 -14.49 19.60 -9.13
N ASP A 336 -15.64 19.07 -8.70
CA ASP A 336 -15.96 18.88 -7.28
C ASP A 336 -15.01 17.86 -6.63
N VAL A 337 -14.73 16.74 -7.32
CA VAL A 337 -13.76 15.74 -6.88
C VAL A 337 -12.36 16.34 -6.79
N ALA A 338 -11.96 17.18 -7.75
CA ALA A 338 -10.65 17.84 -7.71
C ALA A 338 -10.55 18.83 -6.54
N LEU A 339 -11.60 19.62 -6.27
CA LEU A 339 -11.64 20.55 -5.15
C LEU A 339 -11.59 19.84 -3.78
N GLU A 340 -12.18 18.65 -3.68
CA GLU A 340 -12.10 17.84 -2.45
C GLU A 340 -10.68 17.36 -2.15
N LYS A 341 -9.86 17.14 -3.17
CA LYS A 341 -8.53 16.52 -3.06
C LYS A 341 -7.37 17.50 -3.24
N CYS A 342 -7.62 18.73 -3.70
CA CYS A 342 -6.57 19.70 -3.95
C CYS A 342 -5.88 20.21 -2.67
N VAL A 343 -4.63 20.61 -2.82
CA VAL A 343 -3.85 21.26 -1.76
C VAL A 343 -4.21 22.75 -1.70
N ASN A 344 -4.27 23.41 -2.87
CA ASN A 344 -4.60 24.83 -2.98
C ASN A 344 -5.66 25.06 -4.08
N PRO A 345 -6.91 25.43 -3.72
CA PRO A 345 -7.96 25.65 -4.69
C PRO A 345 -7.68 26.77 -5.70
N GLN A 346 -6.85 27.78 -5.33
CA GLN A 346 -6.51 28.88 -6.25
C GLN A 346 -5.51 28.40 -7.30
N ASP A 347 -4.49 27.64 -6.89
CA ASP A 347 -3.51 27.03 -7.81
C ASP A 347 -4.20 26.03 -8.74
N LEU A 348 -5.07 25.16 -8.21
CA LEU A 348 -5.87 24.24 -9.02
C LEU A 348 -6.65 24.98 -10.13
N LYS A 349 -7.37 26.05 -9.78
CA LYS A 349 -8.14 26.85 -10.77
C LYS A 349 -7.22 27.49 -11.81
N ARG A 350 -6.06 28.02 -11.39
CA ARG A 350 -5.06 28.58 -12.29
C ARG A 350 -4.55 27.53 -13.29
N PHE A 351 -4.18 26.33 -12.80
CA PHE A 351 -3.72 25.25 -13.67
C PHE A 351 -4.81 24.74 -14.63
N ILE A 352 -6.08 24.69 -14.21
CA ILE A 352 -7.20 24.34 -15.10
C ILE A 352 -7.37 25.37 -16.21
N ALA A 353 -7.23 26.66 -15.91
CA ALA A 353 -7.33 27.73 -16.88
C ALA A 353 -6.16 27.82 -17.87
N GLY A 354 -5.15 26.94 -17.74
CA GLY A 354 -3.98 26.92 -18.62
C GLY A 354 -2.83 27.83 -18.18
N GLY A 355 -2.86 28.38 -16.97
CA GLY A 355 -1.74 29.08 -16.35
C GLY A 355 -0.63 28.05 -16.02
N ALA A 356 0.59 28.29 -16.49
CA ALA A 356 1.78 27.53 -16.16
C ALA A 356 2.20 27.78 -14.70
#